data_f8ce2aba09145227bd2cdcccc64ce40d
#
_entry.id   f8ce2aba09145227bd2cdcccc64ce40d
#
_cell.length_a   1.000
_cell.length_b   1.000
_cell.length_c   1.000
_cell.angle_alpha   90.00
_cell.angle_beta   90.00
_cell.angle_gamma   90.00
#
_symmetry.space_group_name_H-M   'P 1'
#
loop_
_entity.id
_entity.type
_entity.pdbx_description
1 polymer ?
#
loop_
_entity_poly.entity_id
_entity_poly.type
_entity_poly.pdbx_seq_one_letter_code
_entity_poly.pdbx_strand_id
1 'polypeptide(L)'
;MGTYYIKQKVFSFKDSFSVFDADQQEVYRVKSKLFSLQDRLTITDLNDQPLVEIKQQLAFLKPRYIIEENGQQVAEVTKNFTFFKANFSLKPQNWSLDGDVWSHQYTLTDGNEPLMHVTKKWFTWGDTYEMQIEDESHLLTYIAVMIVLDMVLHNNNGSFSMDGGGGE
;
A
#
# COMPACT_ATOMS: atom_id res chain seq x y z
N MET A 1 16.67 -4.13 12.15
CA MET A 1 15.32 -3.69 12.58
C MET A 1 15.24 -2.19 12.42
N GLY A 2 14.33 -1.70 11.61
CA GLY A 2 14.12 -0.28 11.35
C GLY A 2 12.67 0.14 11.58
N THR A 3 12.46 1.42 11.92
CA THR A 3 11.13 2.00 12.04
C THR A 3 10.96 3.07 10.98
N TYR A 4 9.86 2.98 10.24
CA TYR A 4 9.51 3.92 9.19
C TYR A 4 8.08 4.40 9.35
N TYR A 5 7.82 5.62 8.88
CA TYR A 5 6.51 6.25 8.95
C TYR A 5 6.06 6.63 7.54
N ILE A 6 4.89 6.18 7.15
CA ILE A 6 4.25 6.59 5.89
C ILE A 6 3.16 7.60 6.23
N LYS A 7 3.29 8.82 5.72
CA LYS A 7 2.33 9.92 5.93
C LYS A 7 1.64 10.27 4.61
N GLN A 8 0.31 10.21 4.62
CA GLN A 8 -0.50 10.65 3.48
C GLN A 8 -0.62 12.18 3.48
N LYS A 9 -0.41 12.82 2.34
CA LYS A 9 -0.58 14.27 2.18
C LYS A 9 -2.05 14.59 1.91
N VAL A 10 -2.76 15.09 2.93
CA VAL A 10 -4.21 15.34 2.92
C VAL A 10 -4.66 16.45 1.96
N PHE A 11 -3.75 17.31 1.50
CA PHE A 11 -4.10 18.50 0.70
C PHE A 11 -3.69 18.43 -0.77
N SER A 12 -3.27 17.28 -1.27
CA SER A 12 -2.96 17.15 -2.68
C SER A 12 -4.12 16.46 -3.40
N PHE A 13 -4.55 17.03 -4.54
CA PHE A 13 -5.50 16.41 -5.47
C PHE A 13 -4.98 15.09 -6.09
N LYS A 14 -3.80 14.65 -5.64
CA LYS A 14 -3.13 13.42 -6.06
C LYS A 14 -2.70 12.70 -4.80
N ASP A 15 -3.11 11.47 -4.63
CA ASP A 15 -2.62 10.61 -3.55
C ASP A 15 -1.09 10.61 -3.60
N SER A 16 -0.49 11.25 -2.63
CA SER A 16 0.95 11.30 -2.47
C SER A 16 1.29 10.98 -1.02
N PHE A 17 2.33 10.17 -0.85
CA PHE A 17 2.82 9.80 0.46
C PHE A 17 4.27 10.26 0.59
N SER A 18 4.67 10.56 1.81
CA SER A 18 6.06 10.72 2.18
C SER A 18 6.44 9.65 3.19
N VAL A 19 7.63 9.09 3.04
CA VAL A 19 8.18 8.07 3.93
C VAL A 19 9.30 8.71 4.74
N PHE A 20 9.23 8.53 6.05
CA PHE A 20 10.18 9.04 7.01
C PHE A 20 10.84 7.89 7.76
N ASP A 21 12.08 8.07 8.16
CA ASP A 21 12.79 7.16 9.06
C ASP A 21 12.43 7.40 10.53
N ALA A 22 13.12 6.69 11.44
CA ALA A 22 12.95 6.82 12.89
C ALA A 22 13.28 8.23 13.42
N ASP A 23 14.20 8.94 12.77
CA ASP A 23 14.61 10.30 13.12
C ASP A 23 13.69 11.37 12.51
N GLN A 24 12.57 10.96 11.91
CA GLN A 24 11.60 11.82 11.20
C GLN A 24 12.22 12.57 10.01
N GLN A 25 13.27 12.02 9.40
CA GLN A 25 13.83 12.52 8.16
C GLN A 25 13.06 11.90 6.98
N GLU A 26 12.62 12.72 6.02
CA GLU A 26 12.02 12.20 4.79
C GLU A 26 13.07 11.43 3.99
N VAL A 27 12.79 10.17 3.66
CA VAL A 27 13.72 9.29 2.94
C VAL A 27 13.22 8.90 1.55
N TYR A 28 11.89 8.77 1.38
CA TYR A 28 11.29 8.46 0.08
C TYR A 28 10.01 9.26 -0.14
N ARG A 29 9.65 9.41 -1.41
CA ARG A 29 8.38 10.01 -1.85
C ARG A 29 7.62 9.05 -2.74
N VAL A 30 6.30 9.09 -2.63
CA VAL A 30 5.41 8.32 -3.50
C VAL A 30 4.62 9.29 -4.34
N LYS A 31 4.71 9.12 -5.65
CA LYS A 31 4.02 9.94 -6.64
C LYS A 31 3.00 9.10 -7.39
N SER A 32 1.77 9.60 -7.54
CA SER A 32 0.75 8.96 -8.36
C SER A 32 0.65 9.62 -9.74
N LYS A 33 0.46 8.80 -10.78
CA LYS A 33 0.05 9.24 -12.12
C LYS A 33 -1.41 8.83 -12.33
N LEU A 34 -2.34 9.72 -11.98
CA LEU A 34 -3.79 9.45 -11.98
C LEU A 34 -4.48 9.58 -13.34
N PHE A 35 -3.78 9.78 -14.46
CA PHE A 35 -4.40 10.04 -15.75
C PHE A 35 -4.17 8.96 -16.82
N SER A 36 -3.80 7.76 -16.43
CA SER A 36 -3.73 6.62 -17.34
C SER A 36 -4.81 5.59 -17.01
N LEU A 37 -5.26 4.83 -18.00
CA LEU A 37 -6.17 3.68 -17.84
C LEU A 37 -5.64 2.61 -16.87
N GLN A 38 -4.45 2.80 -16.34
CA GLN A 38 -3.79 1.97 -15.33
C GLN A 38 -3.19 2.91 -14.30
N ASP A 39 -3.72 2.88 -13.08
CA ASP A 39 -3.13 3.63 -11.97
C ASP A 39 -1.72 3.14 -11.69
N ARG A 40 -0.79 4.10 -11.69
CA ARG A 40 0.61 3.84 -11.38
C ARG A 40 1.06 4.70 -10.24
N LEU A 41 1.73 4.09 -9.27
CA LEU A 41 2.46 4.78 -8.23
C LEU A 41 3.95 4.52 -8.41
N THR A 42 4.75 5.53 -8.12
CA THR A 42 6.21 5.41 -8.18
C THR A 42 6.79 5.86 -6.84
N ILE A 43 7.56 4.99 -6.21
CA ILE A 43 8.39 5.35 -5.06
C ILE A 43 9.70 5.90 -5.61
N THR A 44 10.07 7.10 -5.18
CA THR A 44 11.30 7.78 -5.59
C THR A 44 12.17 8.09 -4.39
N ASP A 45 13.44 8.30 -4.62
CA ASP A 45 14.32 8.96 -3.66
C ASP A 45 14.01 10.48 -3.58
N LEU A 46 14.79 11.21 -2.78
CA LEU A 46 14.63 12.66 -2.62
C LEU A 46 15.07 13.47 -3.85
N ASN A 47 15.82 12.86 -4.77
CA ASN A 47 16.25 13.45 -6.05
C ASN A 47 15.27 13.12 -7.18
N ASP A 48 14.10 12.57 -6.84
CA ASP A 48 13.06 12.15 -7.78
C ASP A 48 13.46 10.98 -8.71
N GLN A 49 14.50 10.21 -8.35
CA GLN A 49 14.86 9.01 -9.09
C GLN A 49 13.88 7.88 -8.76
N PRO A 50 13.28 7.23 -9.78
CA PRO A 50 12.36 6.13 -9.56
C PRO A 50 13.10 4.89 -9.03
N LEU A 51 12.58 4.31 -7.94
CA LEU A 51 13.13 3.12 -7.29
C LEU A 51 12.18 1.92 -7.45
N VAL A 52 10.88 2.15 -7.24
CA VAL A 52 9.84 1.11 -7.34
C VAL A 52 8.66 1.63 -8.12
N GLU A 53 8.10 0.79 -8.99
CA GLU A 53 6.83 1.03 -9.65
C GLU A 53 5.76 0.07 -9.12
N ILE A 54 4.59 0.61 -8.79
CA ILE A 54 3.39 -0.13 -8.42
C ILE A 54 2.40 0.05 -9.57
N LYS A 55 2.00 -1.05 -10.21
CA LYS A 55 1.09 -1.06 -11.36
C LYS A 55 -0.20 -1.78 -11.02
N GLN A 56 -1.32 -1.08 -11.07
CA GLN A 56 -2.61 -1.72 -10.97
C GLN A 56 -2.97 -2.37 -12.30
N GLN A 57 -3.29 -3.66 -12.24
CA GLN A 57 -3.86 -4.39 -13.37
C GLN A 57 -5.35 -4.63 -13.11
N LEU A 58 -6.18 -4.19 -14.04
CA LEU A 58 -7.59 -4.49 -14.04
C LEU A 58 -7.78 -5.95 -14.49
N ALA A 59 -7.76 -6.89 -13.54
CA ALA A 59 -8.23 -8.23 -13.79
C ALA A 59 -9.75 -8.27 -13.54
N PHE A 60 -10.47 -8.95 -14.42
CA PHE A 60 -11.93 -9.06 -14.47
C PHE A 60 -12.54 -9.50 -13.13
N LEU A 61 -12.74 -8.71 -12.16
CA LEU A 61 -13.31 -8.89 -10.82
C LEU A 61 -12.34 -8.83 -9.64
N LYS A 62 -11.02 -8.77 -9.84
CA LYS A 62 -10.08 -8.72 -8.72
C LYS A 62 -8.98 -7.68 -8.97
N PRO A 63 -8.88 -6.61 -8.19
CA PRO A 63 -7.74 -5.70 -8.28
C PRO A 63 -6.44 -6.47 -8.01
N ARG A 64 -5.49 -6.34 -8.91
CA ARG A 64 -4.17 -6.93 -8.82
C ARG A 64 -3.12 -5.83 -8.95
N TYR A 65 -2.16 -5.82 -8.06
CA TYR A 65 -1.09 -4.85 -8.03
C TYR A 65 0.25 -5.56 -8.18
N ILE A 66 1.01 -5.14 -9.18
CA ILE A 66 2.36 -5.63 -9.46
C ILE A 66 3.34 -4.60 -8.92
N ILE A 67 4.31 -5.07 -8.13
CA ILE A 67 5.40 -4.27 -7.59
C ILE A 67 6.67 -4.64 -8.33
N GLU A 68 7.30 -3.65 -8.94
CA GLU A 68 8.52 -3.83 -9.73
C GLU A 68 9.65 -2.96 -9.18
N GLU A 69 10.82 -3.57 -9.00
CA GLU A 69 12.08 -2.89 -8.73
C GLU A 69 13.02 -3.09 -9.93
N ASN A 70 13.61 -2.02 -10.46
CA ASN A 70 14.48 -2.06 -11.62
C ASN A 70 13.87 -2.82 -12.83
N GLY A 71 12.55 -2.70 -13.02
CA GLY A 71 11.83 -3.36 -14.10
C GLY A 71 11.59 -4.86 -13.90
N GLN A 72 11.93 -5.41 -12.75
CA GLN A 72 11.66 -6.81 -12.38
C GLN A 72 10.54 -6.89 -11.35
N GLN A 73 9.57 -7.78 -11.56
CA GLN A 73 8.53 -8.02 -10.59
C GLN A 73 9.12 -8.67 -9.32
N VAL A 74 9.02 -7.96 -8.19
CA VAL A 74 9.48 -8.42 -6.88
C VAL A 74 8.34 -8.88 -5.98
N ALA A 75 7.14 -8.28 -6.15
CA ALA A 75 5.97 -8.70 -5.38
C ALA A 75 4.68 -8.51 -6.18
N GLU A 76 3.61 -9.11 -5.68
CA GLU A 76 2.26 -8.99 -6.20
C GLU A 76 1.26 -9.05 -5.05
N VAL A 77 0.28 -8.16 -5.09
CA VAL A 77 -0.84 -8.14 -4.14
C VAL A 77 -2.13 -8.29 -4.90
N THR A 78 -2.92 -9.31 -4.60
CA THR A 78 -4.26 -9.51 -5.16
C THR A 78 -5.29 -9.51 -4.05
N LYS A 79 -6.32 -8.67 -4.17
CA LYS A 79 -7.46 -8.67 -3.26
C LYS A 79 -8.45 -9.77 -3.66
N ASN A 80 -8.73 -10.67 -2.74
CA ASN A 80 -9.78 -11.65 -2.88
C ASN A 80 -11.04 -11.15 -2.18
N PHE A 81 -12.16 -11.10 -2.91
CA PHE A 81 -13.45 -10.75 -2.32
C PHE A 81 -14.07 -11.98 -1.68
N THR A 82 -14.18 -11.97 -0.36
CA THR A 82 -15.07 -12.87 0.39
C THR A 82 -16.12 -12.01 1.08
N PHE A 83 -17.32 -12.53 1.26
CA PHE A 83 -18.48 -11.76 1.75
C PHE A 83 -18.27 -11.10 3.12
N PHE A 84 -17.29 -11.52 3.91
CA PHE A 84 -17.11 -11.06 5.29
C PHE A 84 -15.68 -10.67 5.68
N LYS A 85 -14.66 -10.93 4.84
CA LYS A 85 -13.27 -10.59 5.14
C LYS A 85 -12.53 -10.21 3.86
N ALA A 86 -11.72 -9.15 3.93
CA ALA A 86 -10.74 -8.89 2.89
C ALA A 86 -9.61 -9.90 3.03
N ASN A 87 -9.44 -10.78 2.05
CA ASN A 87 -8.31 -11.68 1.96
C ASN A 87 -7.38 -11.17 0.87
N PHE A 88 -6.10 -11.25 1.13
CA PHE A 88 -5.07 -10.89 0.16
C PHE A 88 -4.27 -12.13 -0.21
N SER A 89 -3.96 -12.27 -1.49
CA SER A 89 -2.95 -13.21 -1.97
C SER A 89 -1.71 -12.40 -2.28
N LEU A 90 -0.59 -12.80 -1.71
CA LEU A 90 0.71 -12.16 -1.87
C LEU A 90 1.63 -13.05 -2.68
N LYS A 91 2.57 -12.45 -3.38
CA LYS A 91 3.74 -13.12 -3.95
C LYS A 91 4.98 -12.34 -3.50
N PRO A 92 6.00 -13.03 -3.07
CA PRO A 92 6.18 -14.49 -3.02
C PRO A 92 5.06 -15.24 -2.30
N GLN A 93 4.81 -16.50 -2.69
CA GLN A 93 3.64 -17.29 -2.22
C GLN A 93 3.68 -17.66 -0.74
N ASN A 94 4.86 -17.61 -0.13
CA ASN A 94 5.07 -17.88 1.30
C ASN A 94 4.79 -16.64 2.17
N TRP A 95 4.54 -15.47 1.56
CA TRP A 95 4.14 -14.29 2.31
C TRP A 95 2.66 -14.37 2.71
N SER A 96 2.39 -14.06 3.97
CA SER A 96 1.04 -13.97 4.51
C SER A 96 0.85 -12.70 5.32
N LEU A 97 -0.40 -12.27 5.42
CA LEU A 97 -0.81 -11.09 6.16
C LEU A 97 -1.71 -11.53 7.31
N ASP A 98 -1.20 -11.42 8.54
CA ASP A 98 -1.89 -11.79 9.77
C ASP A 98 -2.28 -10.55 10.58
N GLY A 99 -3.41 -10.61 11.26
CA GLY A 99 -3.91 -9.54 12.12
C GLY A 99 -5.21 -8.91 11.61
N ASP A 100 -5.58 -7.78 12.20
CA ASP A 100 -6.76 -7.04 11.82
C ASP A 100 -6.42 -5.95 10.81
N VAL A 101 -6.60 -6.29 9.55
CA VAL A 101 -6.35 -5.38 8.43
C VAL A 101 -7.30 -4.17 8.45
N TRP A 102 -8.49 -4.32 9.04
CA TRP A 102 -9.47 -3.23 9.13
C TRP A 102 -9.12 -2.20 10.20
N SER A 103 -8.53 -2.64 11.32
CA SER A 103 -7.97 -1.72 12.31
C SER A 103 -6.58 -1.23 11.93
N HIS A 104 -6.07 -1.65 10.76
CA HIS A 104 -4.72 -1.34 10.27
C HIS A 104 -3.62 -1.73 11.29
N GLN A 105 -3.79 -2.90 11.90
CA GLN A 105 -2.80 -3.53 12.77
C GLN A 105 -2.54 -4.93 12.25
N TYR A 106 -1.43 -5.13 11.55
CA TYR A 106 -1.14 -6.40 10.93
C TYR A 106 0.36 -6.66 10.81
N THR A 107 0.68 -7.91 10.59
CA THR A 107 2.04 -8.41 10.38
C THR A 107 2.11 -9.07 9.02
N LEU A 108 3.10 -8.70 8.24
CA LEU A 108 3.52 -9.44 7.06
C LEU A 108 4.57 -10.47 7.50
N THR A 109 4.39 -11.72 7.10
CA THR A 109 5.30 -12.82 7.43
C THR A 109 5.76 -13.55 6.18
N ASP A 110 6.94 -14.17 6.24
CA ASP A 110 7.44 -15.17 5.29
C ASP A 110 7.44 -16.53 6.01
N GLY A 111 6.45 -17.37 5.72
CA GLY A 111 6.18 -18.54 6.54
C GLY A 111 5.89 -18.14 8.00
N ASN A 112 6.80 -18.47 8.91
CA ASN A 112 6.68 -18.11 10.33
C ASN A 112 7.53 -16.89 10.74
N GLU A 113 8.37 -16.37 9.83
CA GLU A 113 9.27 -15.28 10.13
C GLU A 113 8.57 -13.94 9.89
N PRO A 114 8.49 -13.05 10.90
CA PRO A 114 7.95 -11.72 10.71
C PRO A 114 8.87 -10.89 9.82
N LEU A 115 8.30 -10.21 8.83
CA LEU A 115 9.00 -9.29 7.94
C LEU A 115 8.75 -7.85 8.35
N MET A 116 7.49 -7.54 8.66
CA MET A 116 7.02 -6.20 8.93
C MET A 116 5.80 -6.20 9.84
N HIS A 117 5.80 -5.32 10.84
CA HIS A 117 4.61 -4.97 11.62
C HIS A 117 4.12 -3.58 11.24
N VAL A 118 2.80 -3.44 11.06
CA VAL A 118 2.17 -2.18 10.72
C VAL A 118 1.16 -1.80 11.79
N THR A 119 1.20 -0.53 12.19
CA THR A 119 0.19 0.07 13.07
C THR A 119 -0.20 1.44 12.53
N LYS A 120 -1.49 1.67 12.31
CA LYS A 120 -2.01 2.99 11.97
C LYS A 120 -2.04 3.86 13.21
N LYS A 121 -1.46 5.04 13.11
CA LYS A 121 -1.54 6.10 14.12
C LYS A 121 -2.57 7.13 13.68
N TRP A 122 -3.56 7.37 14.50
CA TRP A 122 -4.59 8.37 14.24
C TRP A 122 -4.11 9.75 14.68
N PHE A 123 -3.76 10.59 13.72
CA PHE A 123 -3.42 11.99 13.97
C PHE A 123 -4.44 12.92 13.33
N THR A 124 -4.61 14.11 13.89
CA THR A 124 -5.57 15.13 13.42
C THR A 124 -5.29 15.65 12.00
N TRP A 125 -4.13 15.38 11.43
CA TRP A 125 -3.66 15.98 10.16
C TRP A 125 -3.35 14.94 9.07
N GLY A 126 -3.97 13.79 9.11
CA GLY A 126 -3.83 12.75 8.10
C GLY A 126 -3.40 11.41 8.67
N ASP A 127 -3.62 10.37 7.88
CA ASP A 127 -3.27 9.02 8.26
C ASP A 127 -1.76 8.84 8.26
N THR A 128 -1.24 8.27 9.34
CA THR A 128 0.17 7.89 9.47
C THR A 128 0.26 6.42 9.82
N TYR A 129 1.03 5.68 9.05
CA TYR A 129 1.35 4.28 9.32
C TYR A 129 2.75 4.18 9.87
N GLU A 130 2.90 3.53 11.02
CA GLU A 130 4.18 3.13 11.57
C GLU A 130 4.47 1.71 11.11
N MET A 131 5.62 1.52 10.50
CA MET A 131 6.13 0.23 10.04
C MET A 131 7.38 -0.12 10.84
N GLN A 132 7.36 -1.26 11.51
CA GLN A 132 8.52 -1.86 12.15
C GLN A 132 8.99 -3.00 11.26
N ILE A 133 10.20 -2.90 10.74
CA ILE A 133 10.75 -3.83 9.74
C ILE A 133 11.90 -4.59 10.36
N GLU A 134 11.83 -5.92 10.33
CA GLU A 134 12.84 -6.78 10.94
C GLU A 134 14.13 -6.83 10.11
N ASP A 135 13.99 -6.99 8.80
CA ASP A 135 15.12 -6.97 7.84
C ASP A 135 14.86 -5.96 6.74
N GLU A 136 15.74 -4.97 6.62
CA GLU A 136 15.62 -3.86 5.68
C GLU A 136 16.09 -4.22 4.26
N SER A 137 16.52 -5.45 3.98
CA SER A 137 16.99 -5.86 2.65
C SER A 137 15.92 -5.70 1.55
N HIS A 138 14.62 -5.72 1.95
CA HIS A 138 13.48 -5.54 1.06
C HIS A 138 12.59 -4.35 1.46
N LEU A 139 13.18 -3.33 2.10
CA LEU A 139 12.48 -2.15 2.62
C LEU A 139 11.51 -1.52 1.60
N LEU A 140 11.97 -1.28 0.38
CA LEU A 140 11.16 -0.64 -0.66
C LEU A 140 9.97 -1.50 -1.08
N THR A 141 10.16 -2.82 -1.15
CA THR A 141 9.07 -3.76 -1.42
C THR A 141 8.03 -3.73 -0.29
N TYR A 142 8.45 -3.69 0.97
CA TYR A 142 7.53 -3.61 2.12
C TYR A 142 6.74 -2.30 2.15
N ILE A 143 7.40 -1.17 1.85
CA ILE A 143 6.74 0.13 1.69
C ILE A 143 5.68 0.05 0.58
N ALA A 144 6.03 -0.55 -0.57
CA ALA A 144 5.11 -0.70 -1.69
C ALA A 144 3.89 -1.58 -1.33
N VAL A 145 4.10 -2.71 -0.65
CA VAL A 145 3.01 -3.58 -0.16
C VAL A 145 2.09 -2.80 0.77
N MET A 146 2.65 -2.04 1.73
CA MET A 146 1.86 -1.22 2.66
C MET A 146 0.99 -0.20 1.91
N ILE A 147 1.55 0.51 0.93
CA ILE A 147 0.80 1.49 0.12
C ILE A 147 -0.35 0.83 -0.64
N VAL A 148 -0.10 -0.34 -1.24
CA VAL A 148 -1.15 -1.11 -1.93
C VAL A 148 -2.27 -1.51 -0.96
N LEU A 149 -1.93 -1.97 0.24
CA LEU A 149 -2.93 -2.32 1.25
C LEU A 149 -3.79 -1.12 1.64
N ASP A 150 -3.17 0.04 1.87
CA ASP A 150 -3.88 1.28 2.17
C ASP A 150 -4.85 1.65 1.04
N MET A 151 -4.39 1.68 -0.20
CA MET A 151 -5.22 1.98 -1.37
C MET A 151 -6.41 1.03 -1.49
N VAL A 152 -6.18 -0.26 -1.31
CA VAL A 152 -7.23 -1.29 -1.45
C VAL A 152 -8.26 -1.21 -0.33
N LEU A 153 -7.85 -0.81 0.86
CA LEU A 153 -8.73 -0.66 2.02
C LEU A 153 -9.53 0.65 1.97
N HIS A 154 -8.91 1.76 1.55
CA HIS A 154 -9.59 3.05 1.42
C HIS A 154 -10.60 3.09 0.28
N ASN A 155 -10.30 2.49 -0.87
CA ASN A 155 -11.23 2.45 -2.01
C ASN A 155 -12.53 1.67 -1.71
N ASN A 156 -12.58 0.89 -0.64
CA ASN A 156 -13.83 0.24 -0.20
C ASN A 156 -14.75 1.15 0.64
N ASN A 157 -14.24 2.26 1.18
CA ASN A 157 -15.04 3.23 1.94
C ASN A 157 -15.63 4.33 1.05
N GLY A 158 -15.22 4.41 -0.21
CA GLY A 158 -15.71 5.35 -1.22
C GLY A 158 -16.74 4.73 -2.15
N SER A 159 -18.00 4.70 -1.71
CA SER A 159 -19.22 4.72 -2.51
C SER A 159 -19.37 3.72 -3.65
N PHE A 160 -20.15 2.69 -3.41
CA PHE A 160 -21.12 2.26 -4.40
C PHE A 160 -22.48 2.94 -4.05
N SER A 161 -22.58 4.23 -4.23
CA SER A 161 -23.86 4.90 -4.37
C SER A 161 -24.30 4.75 -5.83
N MET A 162 -24.89 3.62 -6.16
CA MET A 162 -25.85 3.61 -7.27
C MET A 162 -27.08 4.33 -6.75
N ASP A 163 -27.14 5.62 -6.98
CA ASP A 163 -28.41 6.36 -6.98
C ASP A 163 -29.19 5.90 -8.20
N GLY A 164 -30.05 4.89 -7.97
CA GLY A 164 -31.06 4.49 -8.90
C GLY A 164 -32.18 5.54 -8.92
N GLY A 165 -31.96 6.61 -9.67
CA GLY A 165 -33.02 7.52 -10.05
C GLY A 165 -34.05 6.79 -10.87
N GLY A 166 -35.07 6.25 -10.23
CA GLY A 166 -36.36 5.96 -10.85
C GLY A 166 -37.03 7.29 -11.15
N GLY A 167 -37.17 7.60 -12.42
CA GLY A 167 -38.04 8.64 -12.95
C GLY A 167 -39.19 8.00 -13.68
N GLU A 168 -40.36 8.41 -13.36
CA GLU A 168 -41.67 8.14 -14.01
C GLU A 168 -41.63 8.32 -15.51
#